data_d2b931c600ef790b89cca113fed362b9
#
_entry.id   d2b931c600ef790b89cca113fed362b9
#
_cell.length_a   1.000
_cell.length_b   1.000
_cell.length_c   1.000
_cell.angle_alpha   90.00
_cell.angle_beta   90.00
_cell.angle_gamma   90.00
#
_symmetry.space_group_name_H-M   'P 1'
#
loop_
_entity.id
_entity.type
_entity.pdbx_description
1 polymer ?
#
loop_
_entity_poly.entity_id
_entity_poly.type
_entity_poly.pdbx_seq_one_letter_code
_entity_poly.pdbx_strand_id
1 'polypeptide(L)'
;MLSASGGRGIVIAEQASDLVECKLYTRYIPKKDEYRIHILDGKVIDLQRKAKRLDAGEVDWKVRNHDNGFVFVRENVKSPKSVLTVAQKAMEESKLDFGAVDVVYNDQNSRAYVLEINTAPGLEGQTVVNYARAFREYLNK
;
A
#
# COMPACT_ATOMS: atom_id res chain seq x y z
N MET A 1 -14.81 -12.61 10.56
CA MET A 1 -14.48 -11.40 9.82
C MET A 1 -13.51 -10.59 10.66
N LEU A 2 -12.38 -10.16 10.11
CA LEU A 2 -11.46 -9.24 10.79
C LEU A 2 -12.12 -7.86 10.82
N SER A 3 -12.37 -7.31 12.01
CA SER A 3 -13.17 -6.08 12.18
C SER A 3 -12.32 -4.81 12.31
N ALA A 4 -10.99 -4.90 12.22
CA ALA A 4 -10.09 -3.77 12.34
C ALA A 4 -9.69 -3.22 10.96
N SER A 5 -9.59 -1.90 10.83
CA SER A 5 -9.17 -1.19 9.63
C SER A 5 -8.17 -0.10 9.95
N GLY A 6 -7.44 0.41 8.95
CA GLY A 6 -6.49 1.50 9.12
C GLY A 6 -5.29 1.16 10.02
N GLY A 7 -4.92 -0.11 10.12
CA GLY A 7 -3.82 -0.58 10.97
C GLY A 7 -4.14 -0.64 12.47
N ARG A 8 -5.38 -0.43 12.86
CA ARG A 8 -5.80 -0.60 14.26
C ARG A 8 -5.82 -2.09 14.62
N GLY A 9 -5.37 -2.42 15.85
CA GLY A 9 -5.31 -3.80 16.32
C GLY A 9 -4.09 -4.60 15.83
N ILE A 10 -3.12 -3.95 15.19
CA ILE A 10 -1.83 -4.57 14.90
C ILE A 10 -1.02 -4.62 16.21
N VAL A 11 -0.60 -5.82 16.59
CA VAL A 11 0.32 -6.05 17.69
C VAL A 11 1.63 -6.59 17.10
N ILE A 12 2.74 -5.95 17.42
CA ILE A 12 4.07 -6.40 17.00
C ILE A 12 4.64 -7.26 18.12
N ALA A 13 4.85 -8.55 17.82
CA ALA A 13 5.54 -9.47 18.71
C ALA A 13 7.03 -9.55 18.30
N GLU A 14 7.92 -9.27 19.22
CA GLU A 14 9.38 -9.39 19.02
C GLU A 14 9.91 -10.73 19.51
N GLN A 15 9.20 -11.36 20.44
CA GLN A 15 9.50 -12.67 21.02
C GLN A 15 8.20 -13.46 21.23
N ALA A 16 8.33 -14.75 21.51
CA ALA A 16 7.18 -15.64 21.65
C ALA A 16 6.22 -15.23 22.80
N SER A 17 6.74 -14.65 23.87
CA SER A 17 5.93 -14.15 25.01
C SER A 17 5.04 -12.95 24.66
N ASP A 18 5.32 -12.25 23.56
CA ASP A 18 4.56 -11.08 23.12
C ASP A 18 3.37 -11.46 22.24
N LEU A 19 3.26 -12.76 21.91
CA LEU A 19 2.17 -13.25 21.08
C LEU A 19 0.85 -13.17 21.84
N VAL A 20 -0.13 -12.53 21.23
CA VAL A 20 -1.51 -12.48 21.71
C VAL A 20 -2.38 -13.36 20.82
N GLU A 21 -3.44 -13.95 21.38
CA GLU A 21 -4.38 -14.71 20.59
C GLU A 21 -5.07 -13.82 19.56
N CYS A 22 -4.92 -14.16 18.28
CA CYS A 22 -5.55 -13.42 17.19
C CYS A 22 -5.83 -14.33 15.98
N LYS A 23 -6.68 -13.83 15.07
CA LYS A 23 -7.14 -14.59 13.89
C LYS A 23 -6.11 -14.66 12.77
N LEU A 24 -5.10 -13.78 12.77
CA LEU A 24 -4.10 -13.71 11.72
C LEU A 24 -2.75 -13.33 12.30
N TYR A 25 -1.75 -14.12 11.99
CA TYR A 25 -0.35 -13.83 12.26
C TYR A 25 0.38 -13.64 10.93
N THR A 26 1.15 -12.59 10.82
CA THR A 26 1.98 -12.32 9.64
C THR A 26 3.42 -12.09 10.06
N ARG A 27 4.35 -12.49 9.20
CA ARG A 27 5.76 -12.14 9.41
C ARG A 27 5.94 -10.64 9.21
N TYR A 28 6.61 -9.99 10.14
CA TYR A 28 7.05 -8.61 9.95
C TYR A 28 8.11 -8.56 8.83
N ILE A 29 7.91 -7.67 7.85
CA ILE A 29 8.86 -7.40 6.79
C ILE A 29 9.51 -6.05 7.09
N PRO A 30 10.82 -6.00 7.43
CA PRO A 30 11.54 -4.73 7.51
C PRO A 30 11.38 -3.97 6.21
N LYS A 31 10.97 -2.72 6.29
CA LYS A 31 10.63 -1.92 5.10
C LYS A 31 11.34 -0.57 5.11
N LYS A 32 11.94 -0.23 3.98
CA LYS A 32 12.42 1.11 3.71
C LYS A 32 11.25 2.01 3.34
N ASP A 33 10.53 1.61 2.29
CA ASP A 33 9.42 2.36 1.75
C ASP A 33 8.16 1.50 1.66
N GLU A 34 7.01 2.18 1.68
CA GLU A 34 5.68 1.60 1.47
C GLU A 34 4.98 2.42 0.40
N TYR A 35 4.46 1.74 -0.61
CA TYR A 35 3.86 2.33 -1.79
C TYR A 35 2.41 1.91 -1.92
N ARG A 36 1.58 2.78 -2.49
CA ARG A 36 0.26 2.46 -3.00
C ARG A 36 0.25 2.69 -4.50
N ILE A 37 -0.06 1.64 -5.24
CA ILE A 37 -0.05 1.62 -6.69
C ILE A 37 -1.49 1.42 -7.16
N HIS A 38 -2.07 2.44 -7.79
CA HIS A 38 -3.39 2.32 -8.40
C HIS A 38 -3.23 1.77 -9.82
N ILE A 39 -4.03 0.76 -10.12
CA ILE A 39 -3.97 0.03 -11.39
C ILE A 39 -5.38 -0.04 -11.97
N LEU A 40 -5.48 0.14 -13.29
CA LEU A 40 -6.69 -0.09 -14.07
C LEU A 40 -6.28 -0.76 -15.39
N ASP A 41 -6.93 -1.87 -15.73
CA ASP A 41 -6.68 -2.64 -16.96
C ASP A 41 -5.17 -2.96 -17.13
N GLY A 42 -4.53 -3.44 -16.06
CA GLY A 42 -3.12 -3.78 -16.01
C GLY A 42 -2.14 -2.58 -16.05
N LYS A 43 -2.64 -1.35 -16.21
CA LYS A 43 -1.82 -0.13 -16.29
C LYS A 43 -1.75 0.58 -14.95
N VAL A 44 -0.54 1.00 -14.55
CA VAL A 44 -0.36 1.88 -13.41
C VAL A 44 -0.86 3.28 -13.76
N ILE A 45 -1.85 3.77 -13.01
CA ILE A 45 -2.49 5.08 -13.22
C ILE A 45 -2.13 6.11 -12.16
N ASP A 46 -1.69 5.66 -10.98
CA ASP A 46 -1.19 6.54 -9.91
C ASP A 46 -0.17 5.78 -9.05
N LEU A 47 0.88 6.46 -8.63
CA LEU A 47 1.91 5.93 -7.74
C LEU A 47 2.08 6.87 -6.56
N GLN A 48 1.91 6.34 -5.37
CA GLN A 48 2.06 7.07 -4.13
C GLN A 48 3.06 6.36 -3.23
N ARG A 49 3.74 7.13 -2.39
CA ARG A 49 4.61 6.62 -1.34
C ARG A 49 4.13 7.10 0.02
N LYS A 50 4.12 6.23 1.00
CA LYS A 50 3.80 6.59 2.37
C LYS A 50 4.95 7.37 2.98
N ALA A 51 4.67 8.57 3.48
CA ALA A 51 5.65 9.48 4.09
C ALA A 51 5.13 9.98 5.44
N LYS A 52 6.04 10.31 6.33
CA LYS A 52 5.71 10.99 7.58
C LYS A 52 5.20 12.40 7.25
N ARG A 53 4.12 12.82 7.90
CA ARG A 53 3.62 14.20 7.80
C ARG A 53 4.63 15.18 8.40
N LEU A 54 4.70 16.37 7.86
CA LEU A 54 5.64 17.41 8.31
C LEU A 54 5.36 17.86 9.75
N ASP A 55 4.09 17.86 10.15
CA ASP A 55 3.60 18.25 11.48
C ASP A 55 3.57 17.10 12.49
N ALA A 56 3.89 15.88 12.08
CA ALA A 56 3.91 14.75 12.98
C ALA A 56 5.16 14.79 13.88
N GLY A 57 4.97 14.59 15.19
CA GLY A 57 6.04 14.43 16.20
C GLY A 57 6.82 13.12 16.00
N GLU A 58 7.14 12.45 17.08
CA GLU A 58 7.66 11.08 17.00
C GLU A 58 6.62 10.12 16.41
N VAL A 59 7.08 9.17 15.59
CA VAL A 59 6.22 8.19 14.90
C VAL A 59 6.79 6.79 15.04
N ASP A 60 5.91 5.80 15.10
CA ASP A 60 6.31 4.41 15.00
C ASP A 60 6.52 4.02 13.52
N TRP A 61 7.76 3.79 13.14
CA TRP A 61 8.13 3.40 11.77
C TRP A 61 7.73 1.96 11.42
N LYS A 62 7.38 1.14 12.42
CA LYS A 62 6.91 -0.23 12.17
C LYS A 62 5.45 -0.23 11.71
N VAL A 63 4.61 0.65 12.31
CA VAL A 63 3.18 0.78 11.96
C VAL A 63 2.93 2.13 11.30
N ARG A 64 2.86 2.16 9.97
CA ARG A 64 2.70 3.39 9.20
C ARG A 64 1.24 3.57 8.79
N ASN A 65 0.46 4.22 9.61
CA ASN A 65 -0.93 4.59 9.34
C ASN A 65 -1.17 6.09 9.55
N HIS A 66 -2.36 6.57 9.20
CA HIS A 66 -2.72 7.98 9.34
C HIS A 66 -2.67 8.43 10.80
N ASP A 67 -3.19 7.62 11.72
CA ASP A 67 -3.24 7.94 13.16
C ASP A 67 -1.82 8.08 13.75
N ASN A 68 -0.86 7.34 13.20
CA ASN A 68 0.55 7.42 13.54
C ASN A 68 1.33 8.42 12.64
N GLY A 69 0.67 9.41 12.07
CA GLY A 69 1.30 10.52 11.37
C GLY A 69 1.82 10.23 9.97
N PHE A 70 1.32 9.20 9.27
CA PHE A 70 1.72 8.91 7.90
C PHE A 70 0.62 9.25 6.89
N VAL A 71 1.04 9.75 5.72
CA VAL A 71 0.18 10.07 4.58
C VAL A 71 0.79 9.55 3.28
N PHE A 72 -0.03 9.42 2.25
CA PHE A 72 0.45 9.12 0.92
C PHE A 72 0.81 10.42 0.17
N VAL A 73 2.02 10.45 -0.40
CA VAL A 73 2.54 11.56 -1.20
C VAL A 73 2.79 11.11 -2.64
N ARG A 74 2.74 12.03 -3.59
CA ARG A 74 2.96 11.79 -5.03
C ARG A 74 4.18 12.49 -5.57
N GLU A 75 4.56 13.61 -4.96
CA GLU A 75 5.64 14.45 -5.47
C GLU A 75 6.98 13.71 -5.41
N ASN A 76 7.69 13.71 -6.53
CA ASN A 76 9.01 13.10 -6.67
C ASN A 76 9.12 11.64 -6.25
N VAL A 77 7.99 10.89 -6.30
CA VAL A 77 7.98 9.48 -5.93
C VAL A 77 8.66 8.67 -7.03
N LYS A 78 9.73 7.99 -6.65
CA LYS A 78 10.40 6.96 -7.45
C LYS A 78 10.28 5.63 -6.74
N SER A 79 9.99 4.57 -7.47
CA SER A 79 9.95 3.22 -6.93
C SER A 79 10.90 2.29 -7.68
N PRO A 80 11.48 1.28 -7.01
CA PRO A 80 12.14 0.18 -7.70
C PRO A 80 11.17 -0.50 -8.68
N LYS A 81 11.68 -0.96 -9.82
CA LYS A 81 10.86 -1.66 -10.83
C LYS A 81 10.11 -2.85 -10.24
N SER A 82 10.72 -3.58 -9.30
CA SER A 82 10.10 -4.72 -8.61
C SER A 82 8.79 -4.37 -7.90
N VAL A 83 8.64 -3.13 -7.39
CA VAL A 83 7.41 -2.66 -6.73
C VAL A 83 6.24 -2.63 -7.71
N LEU A 84 6.45 -2.06 -8.91
CA LEU A 84 5.40 -2.01 -9.93
C LEU A 84 5.09 -3.40 -10.48
N THR A 85 6.12 -4.21 -10.71
CA THR A 85 5.96 -5.58 -11.23
C THR A 85 5.13 -6.46 -10.29
N VAL A 86 5.40 -6.45 -8.98
CA VAL A 86 4.62 -7.28 -8.05
C VAL A 86 3.19 -6.76 -7.88
N ALA A 87 2.97 -5.44 -7.95
CA ALA A 87 1.64 -4.86 -7.90
C ALA A 87 0.80 -5.26 -9.12
N GLN A 88 1.35 -5.14 -10.33
CA GLN A 88 0.67 -5.56 -11.57
C GLN A 88 0.36 -7.05 -11.56
N LYS A 89 1.32 -7.88 -11.16
CA LYS A 89 1.11 -9.33 -11.04
C LYS A 89 0.02 -9.68 -10.03
N ALA A 90 -0.03 -9.00 -8.88
CA ALA A 90 -1.06 -9.23 -7.89
C ALA A 90 -2.48 -8.90 -8.43
N MET A 91 -2.62 -7.83 -9.20
CA MET A 91 -3.89 -7.48 -9.86
C MET A 91 -4.29 -8.52 -10.91
N GLU A 92 -3.35 -8.95 -11.75
CA GLU A 92 -3.58 -9.99 -12.77
C GLU A 92 -4.04 -11.31 -12.13
N GLU A 93 -3.34 -11.80 -11.11
CA GLU A 93 -3.67 -13.05 -10.42
C GLU A 93 -5.00 -12.98 -9.65
N SER A 94 -5.37 -11.80 -9.16
CA SER A 94 -6.65 -11.57 -8.49
C SER A 94 -7.82 -11.37 -9.46
N LYS A 95 -7.55 -11.25 -10.77
CA LYS A 95 -8.54 -11.00 -11.84
C LYS A 95 -9.39 -9.75 -11.59
N LEU A 96 -8.78 -8.72 -11.03
CA LEU A 96 -9.41 -7.44 -10.78
C LEU A 96 -9.06 -6.45 -11.89
N ASP A 97 -10.06 -5.79 -12.44
CA ASP A 97 -9.89 -4.80 -13.50
C ASP A 97 -9.27 -3.50 -12.99
N PHE A 98 -9.57 -3.13 -11.74
CA PHE A 98 -8.99 -1.95 -11.10
C PHE A 98 -8.89 -2.10 -9.58
N GLY A 99 -8.02 -1.31 -8.98
CA GLY A 99 -7.81 -1.27 -7.54
C GLY A 99 -6.52 -0.58 -7.15
N ALA A 100 -6.20 -0.59 -5.86
CA ALA A 100 -4.92 -0.13 -5.36
C ALA A 100 -4.20 -1.24 -4.61
N VAL A 101 -2.92 -1.43 -4.92
CA VAL A 101 -2.06 -2.44 -4.31
C VAL A 101 -1.09 -1.75 -3.35
N ASP A 102 -1.12 -2.15 -2.08
CA ASP A 102 -0.17 -1.69 -1.09
C ASP A 102 1.06 -2.63 -1.08
N VAL A 103 2.23 -2.05 -1.31
CA VAL A 103 3.50 -2.79 -1.46
C VAL A 103 4.55 -2.20 -0.55
N VAL A 104 5.23 -3.05 0.23
CA VAL A 104 6.43 -2.67 0.97
C VAL A 104 7.69 -3.08 0.21
N TYR A 105 8.71 -2.23 0.28
CA TYR A 105 10.02 -2.51 -0.27
C TYR A 105 11.05 -2.66 0.85
N ASN A 106 11.73 -3.79 0.85
CA ASN A 106 12.84 -4.08 1.74
C ASN A 106 14.16 -3.91 0.94
N ASP A 107 14.95 -2.91 1.30
CA ASP A 107 16.20 -2.60 0.62
C ASP A 107 17.35 -3.53 1.02
N GLN A 108 17.29 -4.18 2.19
CA GLN A 108 18.31 -5.12 2.62
C GLN A 108 18.41 -6.35 1.70
N ASN A 109 17.27 -6.81 1.19
CA ASN A 109 17.20 -7.94 0.25
C ASN A 109 16.72 -7.56 -1.15
N SER A 110 16.50 -6.26 -1.41
CA SER A 110 16.02 -5.70 -2.67
C SER A 110 14.70 -6.32 -3.16
N ARG A 111 13.81 -6.69 -2.23
CA ARG A 111 12.53 -7.33 -2.55
C ARG A 111 11.34 -6.43 -2.23
N ALA A 112 10.33 -6.55 -3.08
CA ALA A 112 9.02 -5.96 -2.90
C ALA A 112 8.01 -7.03 -2.48
N TYR A 113 7.11 -6.68 -1.55
CA TYR A 113 6.10 -7.58 -1.00
C TYR A 113 4.74 -6.89 -1.03
N VAL A 114 3.75 -7.55 -1.60
CA VAL A 114 2.35 -7.09 -1.56
C VAL A 114 1.80 -7.30 -0.16
N LEU A 115 1.19 -6.26 0.40
CA LEU A 115 0.47 -6.34 1.68
C LEU A 115 -1.00 -6.64 1.46
N GLU A 116 -1.65 -5.85 0.61
CA GLU A 116 -3.08 -5.97 0.35
C GLU A 116 -3.46 -5.38 -1.02
N ILE A 117 -4.63 -5.77 -1.50
CA ILE A 117 -5.30 -5.17 -2.65
C ILE A 117 -6.59 -4.54 -2.16
N ASN A 118 -6.73 -3.23 -2.40
CA ASN A 118 -7.91 -2.46 -2.07
C ASN A 118 -8.79 -2.35 -3.32
N THR A 119 -9.97 -2.97 -3.30
CA THR A 119 -10.96 -2.93 -4.39
C THR A 119 -11.81 -1.66 -4.37
N ALA A 120 -11.82 -0.94 -3.25
CA ALA A 120 -12.46 0.36 -3.09
C ALA A 120 -11.46 1.36 -2.48
N PRO A 121 -10.38 1.70 -3.21
CA PRO A 121 -9.38 2.63 -2.69
C PRO A 121 -10.01 4.02 -2.54
N GLY A 122 -9.57 4.77 -1.54
CA GLY A 122 -10.00 6.15 -1.36
C GLY A 122 -9.71 6.97 -2.63
N LEU A 123 -10.77 7.56 -3.19
CA LEU A 123 -10.68 8.38 -4.39
C LEU A 123 -10.76 9.86 -4.00
N GLU A 124 -9.62 10.46 -3.73
CA GLU A 124 -9.51 11.85 -3.31
C GLU A 124 -8.50 12.62 -4.18
N GLY A 125 -8.74 13.91 -4.36
CA GLY A 125 -7.83 14.82 -5.04
C GLY A 125 -7.37 14.29 -6.41
N GLN A 126 -6.07 14.23 -6.64
CA GLN A 126 -5.49 13.80 -7.92
C GLN A 126 -5.83 12.35 -8.30
N THR A 127 -6.10 11.47 -7.32
CA THR A 127 -6.49 10.09 -7.60
C THR A 127 -7.79 10.03 -8.39
N VAL A 128 -8.80 10.84 -8.06
CA VAL A 128 -10.07 10.93 -8.80
C VAL A 128 -9.81 11.30 -10.26
N VAL A 129 -8.96 12.31 -10.49
CA VAL A 129 -8.62 12.77 -11.83
C VAL A 129 -7.95 11.66 -12.65
N ASN A 130 -7.01 10.94 -12.03
CA ASN A 130 -6.30 9.84 -12.68
C ASN A 130 -7.25 8.69 -13.04
N TYR A 131 -8.15 8.29 -12.14
CA TYR A 131 -9.16 7.28 -12.43
C TYR A 131 -10.15 7.74 -13.50
N ALA A 132 -10.66 8.97 -13.43
CA ALA A 132 -11.60 9.50 -14.43
C ALA A 132 -11.00 9.48 -15.84
N ARG A 133 -9.72 9.87 -15.97
CA ARG A 133 -8.99 9.79 -17.24
C ARG A 133 -8.84 8.35 -17.71
N ALA A 134 -8.37 7.46 -16.84
CA ALA A 134 -8.11 6.07 -17.18
C ALA A 134 -9.40 5.32 -17.56
N PHE A 135 -10.51 5.55 -16.88
CA PHE A 135 -11.81 4.97 -17.25
C PHE A 135 -12.32 5.49 -18.60
N ARG A 136 -12.16 6.79 -18.90
CA ARG A 136 -12.52 7.31 -20.23
C ARG A 136 -11.70 6.63 -21.34
N GLU A 137 -10.41 6.47 -21.14
CA GLU A 137 -9.53 5.76 -22.09
C GLU A 137 -9.94 4.30 -22.25
N TYR A 138 -10.33 3.64 -21.15
CA TYR A 138 -10.77 2.25 -21.15
C TYR A 138 -12.09 2.06 -21.90
N LEU A 139 -13.07 2.94 -21.69
CA LEU A 139 -14.40 2.87 -22.33
C LEU A 139 -14.38 3.27 -23.82
N ASN A 140 -13.36 3.94 -24.30
CA ASN A 140 -13.20 4.35 -25.68
C ASN A 140 -12.30 3.39 -26.51
N LYS A 141 -11.96 2.22 -25.96
CA LYS A 141 -11.31 1.13 -26.69
C LYS A 141 -12.30 0.38 -27.55
#